data_0eaaeb8e39aaf4a7d85abc750c0909e5
#
_entry.id   0eaaeb8e39aaf4a7d85abc750c0909e5
#
_cell.length_a   1.000
_cell.length_b   1.000
_cell.length_c   1.000
_cell.angle_alpha   90.00
_cell.angle_beta   90.00
_cell.angle_gamma   90.00
#
_symmetry.space_group_name_H-M   'P 1'
#
loop_
_entity.id
_entity.type
_entity.pdbx_description
1 polymer ?
#
loop_
_entity_poly.entity_id
_entity_poly.type
_entity_poly.pdbx_seq_one_letter_code
_entity_poly.pdbx_strand_id
1 'polypeptide(L)'
;MDANFDASPWPKVCDKFKHEFGQHAYTTWLGQLGYQGVDSGTVELTAPTKFVRDWITRHYAPRLKDFFLAEDPRIKGLSIRLAARQAAANAKPVERAPASPIEVDPSTGADESAALDPKYTFDSFVVGKSNELAYAAAKRIAETDEVTFNPLFLHGGVGLGKTHLMHAIAWEMKRQKPTKRVAYISAEKFMFEFIAALRFKDTHAFKQKFRALDLLMVDDVQFIANKESTQEEFFHTFNALVDNRCQVVITADRSPTDLEGIQERIISRLGWGLVADIHPTDYELRLGILQSKAEQAESVIVPAEVLEFLARRITSNVRELEGALNRVMAYATLVGRPITMDMTRDVLQDLIRANDRKLTIDEIQRAVADYFNLRLAEMLSERRARNIARPRQVAMYLSKQLTSRSLPEIGRRFGGRDHTTVMHAVRKIEDLRRDDSQLDDDISRLTRLLEG
;
A
#
# COMPACT_ATOMS: atom_id res chain seq x y z
N MET A 1 35.71 -27.75 -39.73
CA MET A 1 36.65 -26.80 -39.09
C MET A 1 35.81 -25.98 -38.14
N ASP A 2 35.81 -26.44 -36.92
CA ASP A 2 35.00 -25.95 -35.83
C ASP A 2 35.59 -24.65 -35.30
N ALA A 3 34.85 -23.53 -35.36
CA ALA A 3 35.22 -22.29 -34.74
C ALA A 3 34.46 -22.17 -33.42
N ASN A 4 35.22 -22.32 -32.35
CA ASN A 4 34.96 -22.00 -30.94
C ASN A 4 33.80 -21.02 -30.72
N PHE A 5 32.70 -21.54 -30.18
CA PHE A 5 31.63 -20.78 -29.51
C PHE A 5 31.94 -20.73 -28.01
N ASP A 6 32.98 -19.97 -27.63
CA ASP A 6 33.31 -19.79 -26.23
C ASP A 6 33.11 -18.34 -25.81
N ALA A 7 32.20 -18.17 -24.87
CA ALA A 7 31.79 -17.03 -24.04
C ALA A 7 30.48 -16.34 -24.48
N SER A 8 29.39 -16.76 -23.87
CA SER A 8 28.09 -16.03 -23.91
C SER A 8 28.32 -14.52 -23.65
N PRO A 9 27.81 -13.60 -24.50
CA PRO A 9 27.92 -12.16 -24.25
C PRO A 9 27.13 -11.69 -23.02
N TRP A 10 26.28 -12.55 -22.46
CA TRP A 10 25.39 -12.23 -21.36
C TRP A 10 26.07 -11.70 -20.09
N PRO A 11 27.13 -12.32 -19.55
CA PRO A 11 27.79 -11.80 -18.36
C PRO A 11 28.33 -10.36 -18.54
N LYS A 12 28.92 -10.06 -19.67
CA LYS A 12 29.43 -8.72 -19.97
C LYS A 12 28.34 -7.68 -20.11
N VAL A 13 27.19 -8.07 -20.71
CA VAL A 13 26.01 -7.21 -20.81
C VAL A 13 25.44 -6.94 -19.41
N CYS A 14 25.39 -7.96 -18.55
CA CYS A 14 24.98 -7.79 -17.16
C CYS A 14 25.87 -6.80 -16.39
N ASP A 15 27.18 -6.88 -16.58
CA ASP A 15 28.11 -5.97 -15.91
C ASP A 15 28.01 -4.53 -16.44
N LYS A 16 27.83 -4.34 -17.74
CA LYS A 16 27.54 -3.01 -18.32
C LYS A 16 26.24 -2.44 -17.78
N PHE A 17 25.21 -3.28 -17.65
CA PHE A 17 23.94 -2.86 -17.08
C PHE A 17 24.06 -2.45 -15.61
N LYS A 18 24.79 -3.22 -14.79
CA LYS A 18 25.09 -2.85 -13.39
C LYS A 18 25.82 -1.53 -13.29
N HIS A 19 26.78 -1.30 -14.19
CA HIS A 19 27.56 -0.07 -14.19
C HIS A 19 26.70 1.16 -14.54
N GLU A 20 25.79 1.04 -15.50
CA GLU A 20 24.98 2.16 -15.99
C GLU A 20 23.71 2.41 -15.14
N PHE A 21 23.02 1.35 -14.69
CA PHE A 21 21.74 1.44 -14.00
C PHE A 21 21.80 1.06 -12.49
N GLY A 22 22.98 0.61 -12.05
CA GLY A 22 23.22 0.23 -10.66
C GLY A 22 22.82 -1.20 -10.30
N GLN A 23 23.38 -1.70 -9.20
CA GLN A 23 23.18 -3.06 -8.71
C GLN A 23 21.71 -3.36 -8.37
N HIS A 24 20.97 -2.38 -7.83
CA HIS A 24 19.56 -2.54 -7.48
C HIS A 24 18.69 -2.79 -8.71
N ALA A 25 18.87 -1.99 -9.79
CA ALA A 25 18.14 -2.19 -11.04
C ALA A 25 18.44 -3.54 -11.68
N TYR A 26 19.71 -3.99 -11.60
CA TYR A 26 20.10 -5.33 -12.07
C TYR A 26 19.36 -6.44 -11.30
N THR A 27 19.40 -6.41 -9.97
CA THR A 27 18.78 -7.45 -9.13
C THR A 27 17.26 -7.51 -9.32
N THR A 28 16.63 -6.32 -9.44
CA THR A 28 15.19 -6.22 -9.58
C THR A 28 14.68 -6.65 -10.94
N TRP A 29 15.42 -6.39 -12.01
CA TRP A 29 14.92 -6.56 -13.38
C TRP A 29 15.73 -7.57 -14.19
N LEU A 30 17.01 -7.30 -14.44
CA LEU A 30 17.82 -8.08 -15.36
C LEU A 30 18.24 -9.44 -14.79
N GLY A 31 18.48 -9.50 -13.47
CA GLY A 31 18.85 -10.73 -12.78
C GLY A 31 17.76 -11.80 -12.78
N GLN A 32 16.53 -11.42 -13.10
CA GLN A 32 15.40 -12.36 -13.24
C GLN A 32 15.27 -12.96 -14.66
N LEU A 33 16.02 -12.44 -15.63
CA LEU A 33 15.98 -12.95 -17.01
C LEU A 33 16.87 -14.18 -17.19
N GLY A 34 16.36 -15.16 -17.91
CA GLY A 34 17.13 -16.29 -18.41
C GLY A 34 17.66 -16.00 -19.81
N TYR A 35 18.95 -16.16 -20.04
CA TYR A 35 19.55 -16.10 -21.37
C TYR A 35 19.44 -17.45 -22.05
N GLN A 36 18.86 -17.49 -23.25
CA GLN A 36 18.63 -18.73 -24.03
C GLN A 36 19.62 -18.91 -25.17
N GLY A 37 20.26 -17.84 -25.63
CA GLY A 37 21.20 -17.87 -26.73
C GLY A 37 20.92 -16.80 -27.78
N VAL A 38 21.59 -16.96 -28.94
CA VAL A 38 21.39 -16.11 -30.12
C VAL A 38 20.94 -16.98 -31.27
N ASP A 39 19.74 -16.71 -31.77
CA ASP A 39 19.22 -17.37 -32.97
C ASP A 39 19.10 -16.36 -34.10
N SER A 40 19.70 -16.71 -35.27
CA SER A 40 19.66 -15.89 -36.49
C SER A 40 19.96 -14.39 -36.29
N GLY A 41 20.90 -14.07 -35.35
CA GLY A 41 21.28 -12.70 -35.00
C GLY A 41 20.31 -12.01 -34.04
N THR A 42 19.37 -12.74 -33.46
CA THR A 42 18.45 -12.23 -32.43
C THR A 42 18.77 -12.90 -31.09
N VAL A 43 19.02 -12.10 -30.07
CA VAL A 43 19.20 -12.59 -28.69
C VAL A 43 17.84 -13.01 -28.14
N GLU A 44 17.75 -14.22 -27.61
CA GLU A 44 16.57 -14.70 -26.93
C GLU A 44 16.75 -14.69 -25.42
N LEU A 45 15.90 -13.92 -24.73
CA LEU A 45 15.78 -13.89 -23.28
C LEU A 45 14.44 -14.42 -22.83
N THR A 46 14.39 -14.99 -21.63
CA THR A 46 13.13 -15.42 -21.00
C THR A 46 12.88 -14.63 -19.72
N ALA A 47 11.64 -14.16 -19.56
CA ALA A 47 11.18 -13.47 -18.37
C ALA A 47 10.24 -14.37 -17.55
N PRO A 48 10.31 -14.34 -16.21
CA PRO A 48 9.47 -15.19 -15.36
C PRO A 48 7.98 -14.80 -15.42
N THR A 49 7.68 -13.53 -15.67
CA THR A 49 6.31 -13.01 -15.70
C THR A 49 6.10 -12.06 -16.88
N LYS A 50 4.83 -11.92 -17.29
CA LYS A 50 4.44 -10.96 -18.33
C LYS A 50 4.80 -9.51 -17.94
N PHE A 51 4.65 -9.17 -16.65
CA PHE A 51 4.99 -7.85 -16.13
C PHE A 51 6.48 -7.53 -16.30
N VAL A 52 7.38 -8.44 -15.89
CA VAL A 52 8.84 -8.29 -16.05
C VAL A 52 9.22 -8.14 -17.52
N ARG A 53 8.64 -8.98 -18.41
CA ARG A 53 8.85 -8.88 -19.86
C ARG A 53 8.47 -7.51 -20.39
N ASP A 54 7.23 -7.07 -20.12
CA ASP A 54 6.67 -5.83 -20.68
C ASP A 54 7.38 -4.59 -20.14
N TRP A 55 7.78 -4.63 -18.85
CA TRP A 55 8.55 -3.57 -18.22
C TRP A 55 9.94 -3.42 -18.84
N ILE A 56 10.69 -4.52 -18.96
CA ILE A 56 12.04 -4.52 -19.55
C ILE A 56 11.97 -4.13 -21.02
N THR A 57 10.98 -4.63 -21.74
CA THR A 57 10.80 -4.27 -23.16
C THR A 57 10.58 -2.77 -23.34
N ARG A 58 9.83 -2.14 -22.45
CA ARG A 58 9.52 -0.71 -22.55
C ARG A 58 10.66 0.19 -22.10
N HIS A 59 11.37 -0.18 -21.02
CA HIS A 59 12.31 0.71 -20.35
C HIS A 59 13.78 0.42 -20.65
N TYR A 60 14.13 -0.84 -20.92
CA TYR A 60 15.53 -1.25 -21.04
C TYR A 60 15.89 -1.94 -22.37
N ALA A 61 14.91 -2.43 -23.15
CA ALA A 61 15.21 -3.18 -24.37
C ALA A 61 16.06 -2.42 -25.41
N PRO A 62 15.84 -1.11 -25.67
CA PRO A 62 16.70 -0.36 -26.60
C PRO A 62 18.17 -0.38 -26.13
N ARG A 63 18.39 -0.12 -24.85
CA ARG A 63 19.73 -0.03 -24.26
C ARG A 63 20.40 -1.39 -24.14
N LEU A 64 19.65 -2.43 -23.80
CA LEU A 64 20.14 -3.81 -23.80
C LEU A 64 20.58 -4.25 -25.20
N LYS A 65 19.82 -3.88 -26.24
CA LYS A 65 20.21 -4.13 -27.61
C LYS A 65 21.55 -3.48 -27.97
N ASP A 66 21.78 -2.22 -27.53
CA ASP A 66 23.05 -1.52 -27.72
C ASP A 66 24.22 -2.24 -27.02
N PHE A 67 24.01 -2.73 -25.80
CA PHE A 67 25.01 -3.49 -25.07
C PHE A 67 25.38 -4.80 -25.77
N PHE A 68 24.38 -5.54 -26.28
CA PHE A 68 24.63 -6.75 -27.06
C PHE A 68 25.33 -6.46 -28.36
N LEU A 69 24.94 -5.40 -29.08
CA LEU A 69 25.61 -4.97 -30.33
C LEU A 69 27.06 -4.59 -30.11
N ALA A 70 27.38 -3.96 -28.98
CA ALA A 70 28.75 -3.60 -28.61
C ALA A 70 29.63 -4.81 -28.29
N GLU A 71 29.04 -5.96 -27.87
CA GLU A 71 29.77 -7.20 -27.59
C GLU A 71 29.90 -8.10 -28.84
N ASP A 72 28.85 -8.15 -29.67
CA ASP A 72 28.87 -8.89 -30.93
C ASP A 72 28.09 -8.13 -32.03
N PRO A 73 28.83 -7.57 -33.04
CA PRO A 73 28.21 -6.82 -34.14
C PRO A 73 27.24 -7.62 -35.01
N ARG A 74 27.20 -8.96 -34.89
CA ARG A 74 26.27 -9.82 -35.60
C ARG A 74 24.86 -9.83 -35.02
N ILE A 75 24.70 -9.32 -33.80
CA ILE A 75 23.41 -9.24 -33.11
C ILE A 75 22.59 -8.07 -33.67
N LYS A 76 21.44 -8.36 -34.27
CA LYS A 76 20.56 -7.36 -34.89
C LYS A 76 19.27 -7.15 -34.12
N GLY A 77 18.88 -8.11 -33.27
CA GLY A 77 17.62 -8.10 -32.55
C GLY A 77 17.71 -8.58 -31.10
N LEU A 78 16.67 -8.23 -30.33
CA LEU A 78 16.46 -8.72 -28.98
C LEU A 78 15.00 -9.17 -28.86
N SER A 79 14.77 -10.41 -28.43
CA SER A 79 13.44 -11.00 -28.19
C SER A 79 13.35 -11.43 -26.74
N ILE A 80 12.28 -10.99 -26.03
CA ILE A 80 12.05 -11.37 -24.64
C ILE A 80 10.73 -12.17 -24.61
N ARG A 81 10.83 -13.47 -24.35
CA ARG A 81 9.68 -14.38 -24.26
C ARG A 81 9.34 -14.69 -22.80
N LEU A 82 8.13 -15.18 -22.57
CA LEU A 82 7.79 -15.75 -21.25
C LEU A 82 8.47 -17.11 -21.11
N ALA A 83 9.06 -17.35 -19.93
CA ALA A 83 9.57 -18.68 -19.58
C ALA A 83 8.40 -19.66 -19.65
N ALA A 84 8.49 -20.70 -20.51
CA ALA A 84 7.56 -21.80 -20.48
C ALA A 84 7.64 -22.44 -19.09
N ARG A 85 6.49 -22.60 -18.41
CA ARG A 85 6.40 -23.23 -17.09
C ARG A 85 6.98 -24.64 -17.22
N GLN A 86 8.25 -24.84 -16.87
CA GLN A 86 8.86 -26.17 -16.76
C GLN A 86 8.15 -26.89 -15.61
N ALA A 87 7.14 -27.68 -15.96
CA ALA A 87 6.69 -28.75 -15.09
C ALA A 87 7.83 -29.74 -14.95
N ALA A 88 8.36 -29.82 -13.73
CA ALA A 88 9.22 -30.84 -13.17
C ALA A 88 9.74 -31.93 -14.14
N ALA A 89 10.95 -31.77 -14.65
CA ALA A 89 11.71 -32.85 -15.22
C ALA A 89 12.50 -33.55 -14.10
N ASN A 90 11.88 -34.52 -13.41
CA ASN A 90 12.53 -35.64 -12.72
C ASN A 90 11.47 -36.66 -12.30
N ALA A 91 10.99 -37.45 -13.24
CA ALA A 91 10.37 -38.75 -12.97
C ALA A 91 10.68 -39.68 -14.14
N LYS A 92 11.28 -40.81 -13.84
CA LYS A 92 11.59 -41.92 -14.75
C LYS A 92 10.31 -42.46 -15.43
N PRO A 93 10.38 -43.00 -16.66
CA PRO A 93 9.21 -43.46 -17.38
C PRO A 93 8.62 -44.74 -16.73
N VAL A 94 7.35 -44.66 -16.37
CA VAL A 94 6.52 -45.83 -16.06
C VAL A 94 5.53 -46.00 -17.20
N GLU A 95 5.45 -47.26 -17.68
CA GLU A 95 4.64 -47.77 -18.75
C GLU A 95 3.16 -47.40 -18.61
N ARG A 96 2.55 -46.99 -19.73
CA ARG A 96 1.13 -46.64 -19.85
C ARG A 96 0.27 -47.92 -19.88
N ALA A 97 -0.66 -48.06 -18.96
CA ALA A 97 -1.87 -48.85 -19.10
C ALA A 97 -3.07 -47.92 -19.46
N PRO A 98 -4.13 -48.41 -20.15
CA PRO A 98 -5.10 -47.57 -20.82
C PRO A 98 -6.07 -46.87 -19.86
N ALA A 99 -6.39 -45.64 -20.21
CA ALA A 99 -7.21 -44.70 -19.46
C ALA A 99 -8.68 -45.15 -19.35
N SER A 100 -9.16 -45.22 -18.13
CA SER A 100 -10.59 -45.11 -17.78
C SER A 100 -10.97 -43.63 -17.63
N PRO A 101 -12.22 -43.22 -17.88
CA PRO A 101 -12.62 -41.82 -17.82
C PRO A 101 -12.51 -41.32 -16.35
N ILE A 102 -11.73 -40.26 -16.16
CA ILE A 102 -11.64 -39.59 -14.88
C ILE A 102 -12.89 -38.72 -14.73
N GLU A 103 -13.75 -39.09 -13.83
CA GLU A 103 -14.76 -38.16 -13.28
C GLU A 103 -14.07 -36.96 -12.71
N VAL A 104 -14.33 -35.78 -13.27
CA VAL A 104 -13.84 -34.52 -12.77
C VAL A 104 -14.65 -34.19 -11.49
N ASP A 105 -14.00 -34.35 -10.36
CA ASP A 105 -14.53 -33.90 -9.07
C ASP A 105 -14.58 -32.36 -9.09
N PRO A 106 -15.76 -31.73 -8.98
CA PRO A 106 -15.89 -30.28 -9.03
C PRO A 106 -15.42 -29.56 -7.77
N SER A 107 -14.74 -30.25 -6.84
CA SER A 107 -14.34 -29.69 -5.53
C SER A 107 -12.92 -29.10 -5.45
N THR A 108 -12.13 -29.13 -6.53
CA THR A 108 -10.86 -28.40 -6.60
C THR A 108 -11.03 -27.05 -7.31
N GLY A 109 -11.90 -26.20 -6.75
CA GLY A 109 -11.87 -24.76 -7.05
C GLY A 109 -10.51 -24.21 -6.61
N ALA A 110 -9.66 -23.89 -7.58
CA ALA A 110 -8.41 -23.21 -7.33
C ALA A 110 -8.70 -21.96 -6.48
N ASP A 111 -8.07 -21.86 -5.32
CA ASP A 111 -8.14 -20.73 -4.41
C ASP A 111 -7.48 -19.52 -5.11
N GLU A 112 -8.22 -18.84 -5.99
CA GLU A 112 -7.79 -17.67 -6.77
C GLU A 112 -7.83 -16.37 -5.95
N SER A 113 -8.10 -16.45 -4.64
CA SER A 113 -7.93 -15.33 -3.74
C SER A 113 -6.46 -14.88 -3.75
N ALA A 114 -6.19 -13.59 -3.64
CA ALA A 114 -4.83 -13.12 -3.45
C ALA A 114 -4.20 -13.87 -2.27
N ALA A 115 -2.95 -14.27 -2.38
CA ALA A 115 -2.27 -15.05 -1.35
C ALA A 115 -2.34 -14.30 -0.01
N LEU A 116 -2.92 -14.95 1.01
CA LEU A 116 -3.00 -14.42 2.36
C LEU A 116 -1.61 -14.49 3.01
N ASP A 117 -1.16 -13.39 3.60
CA ASP A 117 0.10 -13.39 4.37
C ASP A 117 -0.11 -14.13 5.70
N PRO A 118 0.64 -15.22 5.98
CA PRO A 118 0.49 -16.00 7.21
C PRO A 118 0.86 -15.22 8.48
N LYS A 119 1.54 -14.09 8.35
CA LYS A 119 1.92 -13.23 9.48
C LYS A 119 0.75 -12.39 10.01
N TYR A 120 -0.30 -12.19 9.21
CA TYR A 120 -1.42 -11.33 9.56
C TYR A 120 -2.56 -12.14 10.18
N THR A 121 -2.41 -12.46 11.45
CA THR A 121 -3.40 -13.18 12.27
C THR A 121 -3.95 -12.29 13.37
N PHE A 122 -5.04 -12.71 14.02
CA PHE A 122 -5.54 -11.99 15.22
C PHE A 122 -4.52 -12.04 16.38
N ASP A 123 -3.76 -13.11 16.51
CA ASP A 123 -2.77 -13.26 17.57
C ASP A 123 -1.57 -12.31 17.40
N SER A 124 -1.24 -11.98 16.16
CA SER A 124 -0.16 -11.02 15.85
C SER A 124 -0.64 -9.57 15.80
N PHE A 125 -1.95 -9.31 15.92
CA PHE A 125 -2.51 -7.97 15.90
C PHE A 125 -2.55 -7.38 17.31
N VAL A 126 -1.84 -6.27 17.51
CA VAL A 126 -1.81 -5.59 18.82
C VAL A 126 -3.00 -4.63 18.93
N VAL A 127 -3.83 -4.85 19.96
CA VAL A 127 -5.04 -4.05 20.21
C VAL A 127 -4.73 -2.88 21.13
N GLY A 128 -5.27 -1.72 20.80
CA GLY A 128 -5.24 -0.50 21.61
C GLY A 128 -6.50 0.33 21.37
N LYS A 129 -6.63 1.44 22.12
CA LYS A 129 -7.83 2.31 22.03
C LYS A 129 -8.14 2.80 20.60
N SER A 130 -7.11 2.95 19.77
CA SER A 130 -7.24 3.47 18.41
C SER A 130 -7.79 2.45 17.40
N ASN A 131 -7.81 1.16 17.71
CA ASN A 131 -8.22 0.07 16.79
C ASN A 131 -9.16 -0.97 17.43
N GLU A 132 -9.58 -0.77 18.67
CA GLU A 132 -10.37 -1.73 19.45
C GLU A 132 -11.70 -2.07 18.78
N LEU A 133 -12.45 -1.08 18.28
CA LEU A 133 -13.72 -1.30 17.60
C LEU A 133 -13.54 -2.12 16.33
N ALA A 134 -12.54 -1.76 15.51
CA ALA A 134 -12.24 -2.46 14.26
C ALA A 134 -11.82 -3.92 14.51
N TYR A 135 -11.00 -4.15 15.54
CA TYR A 135 -10.59 -5.49 15.96
C TYR A 135 -11.78 -6.32 16.45
N ALA A 136 -12.60 -5.77 17.35
CA ALA A 136 -13.78 -6.47 17.89
C ALA A 136 -14.78 -6.84 16.79
N ALA A 137 -15.03 -5.92 15.84
CA ALA A 137 -15.89 -6.16 14.70
C ALA A 137 -15.34 -7.25 13.78
N ALA A 138 -14.04 -7.20 13.46
CA ALA A 138 -13.36 -8.20 12.65
C ALA A 138 -13.41 -9.59 13.29
N LYS A 139 -13.14 -9.67 14.59
CA LYS A 139 -13.17 -10.92 15.35
C LYS A 139 -14.60 -11.51 15.40
N ARG A 140 -15.60 -10.66 15.60
CA ARG A 140 -17.02 -11.08 15.60
C ARG A 140 -17.42 -11.71 14.26
N ILE A 141 -17.03 -11.14 13.12
CA ILE A 141 -17.30 -11.72 11.80
C ILE A 141 -16.64 -13.09 11.64
N ALA A 142 -15.42 -13.25 12.11
CA ALA A 142 -14.70 -14.51 11.97
C ALA A 142 -15.31 -15.65 12.81
N GLU A 143 -15.78 -15.34 14.03
CA GLU A 143 -16.27 -16.30 15.01
C GLU A 143 -17.76 -16.65 14.83
N THR A 144 -18.59 -15.74 14.32
CA THR A 144 -20.05 -15.90 14.25
C THR A 144 -20.49 -16.43 12.88
N ASP A 145 -21.53 -17.27 12.85
CA ASP A 145 -22.15 -17.74 11.60
C ASP A 145 -23.22 -16.76 11.09
N GLU A 146 -23.78 -15.96 11.97
CA GLU A 146 -24.77 -14.96 11.62
C GLU A 146 -24.14 -13.68 11.13
N VAL A 147 -24.64 -13.17 10.02
CA VAL A 147 -24.26 -11.86 9.49
C VAL A 147 -24.90 -10.77 10.36
N THR A 148 -24.15 -10.26 11.32
CA THR A 148 -24.65 -9.30 12.32
C THR A 148 -24.70 -7.87 11.74
N PHE A 149 -23.72 -7.50 10.92
CA PHE A 149 -23.64 -6.21 10.22
C PHE A 149 -22.97 -6.42 8.86
N ASN A 150 -23.55 -5.80 7.83
CA ASN A 150 -23.08 -5.99 6.46
C ASN A 150 -23.34 -4.73 5.62
N PRO A 151 -22.30 -4.12 5.08
CA PRO A 151 -20.88 -4.52 5.18
C PRO A 151 -20.24 -4.15 6.51
N LEU A 152 -19.08 -4.74 6.82
CA LEU A 152 -18.09 -4.12 7.71
C LEU A 152 -17.21 -3.22 6.86
N PHE A 153 -17.20 -1.92 7.17
CA PHE A 153 -16.37 -0.95 6.50
C PHE A 153 -15.26 -0.46 7.44
N LEU A 154 -14.02 -0.84 7.14
CA LEU A 154 -12.84 -0.46 7.91
C LEU A 154 -12.15 0.72 7.23
N HIS A 155 -12.02 1.86 7.92
CA HIS A 155 -11.30 2.98 7.34
C HIS A 155 -10.24 3.56 8.28
N GLY A 156 -9.31 4.29 7.67
CA GLY A 156 -8.22 4.93 8.41
C GLY A 156 -7.00 5.14 7.53
N GLY A 157 -6.04 5.89 8.02
CA GLY A 157 -4.82 6.22 7.30
C GLY A 157 -4.05 5.00 6.77
N VAL A 158 -3.08 5.25 5.89
CA VAL A 158 -2.22 4.21 5.32
C VAL A 158 -1.38 3.55 6.42
N GLY A 159 -1.25 2.21 6.38
CA GLY A 159 -0.36 1.47 7.28
C GLY A 159 -0.86 1.36 8.73
N LEU A 160 -2.16 1.52 9.00
CA LEU A 160 -2.75 1.37 10.35
C LEU A 160 -3.29 -0.04 10.66
N GLY A 161 -3.13 -1.01 9.75
CA GLY A 161 -3.49 -2.40 10.00
C GLY A 161 -4.82 -2.87 9.39
N LYS A 162 -5.47 -2.11 8.49
CA LYS A 162 -6.71 -2.52 7.78
C LYS A 162 -6.56 -3.88 7.09
N THR A 163 -5.55 -4.00 6.22
CA THR A 163 -5.25 -5.23 5.49
C THR A 163 -4.89 -6.38 6.44
N HIS A 164 -4.20 -6.11 7.56
CA HIS A 164 -3.92 -7.10 8.59
C HIS A 164 -5.21 -7.70 9.15
N LEU A 165 -6.18 -6.86 9.54
CA LEU A 165 -7.48 -7.35 10.04
C LEU A 165 -8.23 -8.17 8.99
N MET A 166 -8.20 -7.79 7.72
CA MET A 166 -8.83 -8.59 6.65
C MET A 166 -8.19 -9.98 6.54
N HIS A 167 -6.86 -10.06 6.53
CA HIS A 167 -6.17 -11.35 6.50
C HIS A 167 -6.44 -12.17 7.76
N ALA A 168 -6.51 -11.53 8.94
CA ALA A 168 -6.84 -12.19 10.20
C ALA A 168 -8.24 -12.81 10.15
N ILE A 169 -9.24 -12.09 9.62
CA ILE A 169 -10.60 -12.63 9.40
C ILE A 169 -10.53 -13.86 8.50
N ALA A 170 -9.82 -13.77 7.37
CA ALA A 170 -9.72 -14.86 6.40
C ALA A 170 -9.07 -16.12 7.00
N TRP A 171 -7.95 -15.94 7.71
CA TRP A 171 -7.25 -17.04 8.37
C TRP A 171 -8.12 -17.71 9.43
N GLU A 172 -8.77 -16.92 10.28
CA GLU A 172 -9.62 -17.44 11.33
C GLU A 172 -10.84 -18.17 10.77
N MET A 173 -11.49 -17.64 9.74
CA MET A 173 -12.60 -18.33 9.07
C MET A 173 -12.15 -19.63 8.40
N LYS A 174 -11.01 -19.63 7.69
CA LYS A 174 -10.47 -20.87 7.10
C LYS A 174 -10.13 -21.92 8.16
N ARG A 175 -9.67 -21.49 9.34
CA ARG A 175 -9.34 -22.37 10.47
C ARG A 175 -10.59 -22.96 11.11
N GLN A 176 -11.60 -22.14 11.40
CA GLN A 176 -12.82 -22.58 12.10
C GLN A 176 -13.86 -23.21 11.17
N LYS A 177 -13.94 -22.74 9.92
CA LYS A 177 -14.99 -23.07 8.96
C LYS A 177 -14.38 -23.37 7.57
N PRO A 178 -13.64 -24.49 7.43
CA PRO A 178 -12.89 -24.79 6.19
C PRO A 178 -13.76 -24.99 4.95
N THR A 179 -15.07 -25.22 5.13
CA THR A 179 -16.04 -25.36 4.04
C THR A 179 -16.52 -24.01 3.47
N LYS A 180 -16.26 -22.90 4.19
CA LYS A 180 -16.68 -21.57 3.77
C LYS A 180 -15.76 -21.03 2.66
N ARG A 181 -16.38 -20.50 1.62
CA ARG A 181 -15.67 -19.88 0.48
C ARG A 181 -15.37 -18.42 0.80
N VAL A 182 -14.12 -18.15 1.10
CA VAL A 182 -13.59 -16.84 1.48
C VAL A 182 -12.76 -16.29 0.33
N ALA A 183 -13.06 -15.08 -0.13
CA ALA A 183 -12.23 -14.39 -1.12
C ALA A 183 -11.71 -13.05 -0.56
N TYR A 184 -10.42 -12.82 -0.76
CA TYR A 184 -9.75 -11.54 -0.53
C TYR A 184 -9.23 -11.01 -1.88
N ILE A 185 -9.60 -9.77 -2.20
CA ILE A 185 -9.22 -9.13 -3.46
C ILE A 185 -8.98 -7.62 -3.21
N SER A 186 -7.98 -7.03 -3.86
CA SER A 186 -7.88 -5.57 -3.90
C SER A 186 -8.89 -5.00 -4.91
N ALA A 187 -9.35 -3.77 -4.68
CA ALA A 187 -10.26 -3.09 -5.60
C ALA A 187 -9.66 -2.94 -7.01
N GLU A 188 -8.33 -2.77 -7.12
CA GLU A 188 -7.64 -2.79 -8.41
C GLU A 188 -7.74 -4.15 -9.11
N LYS A 189 -7.50 -5.25 -8.39
CA LYS A 189 -7.61 -6.60 -8.95
C LYS A 189 -9.05 -6.90 -9.38
N PHE A 190 -10.04 -6.50 -8.57
CA PHE A 190 -11.46 -6.61 -8.95
C PHE A 190 -11.74 -5.88 -10.28
N MET A 191 -11.25 -4.64 -10.41
CA MET A 191 -11.37 -3.88 -11.66
C MET A 191 -10.71 -4.58 -12.85
N PHE A 192 -9.50 -5.10 -12.68
CA PHE A 192 -8.79 -5.81 -13.76
C PHE A 192 -9.50 -7.10 -14.18
N GLU A 193 -10.02 -7.88 -13.24
CA GLU A 193 -10.77 -9.10 -13.53
C GLU A 193 -12.08 -8.76 -14.25
N PHE A 194 -12.77 -7.71 -13.85
CA PHE A 194 -13.99 -7.23 -14.52
C PHE A 194 -13.72 -6.76 -15.95
N ILE A 195 -12.68 -5.94 -16.17
CA ILE A 195 -12.29 -5.49 -17.51
C ILE A 195 -11.90 -6.69 -18.40
N ALA A 196 -11.21 -7.67 -17.85
CA ALA A 196 -10.90 -8.90 -18.56
C ALA A 196 -12.17 -9.67 -18.97
N ALA A 197 -13.11 -9.82 -18.03
CA ALA A 197 -14.40 -10.48 -18.29
C ALA A 197 -15.21 -9.76 -19.39
N LEU A 198 -15.22 -8.43 -19.41
CA LEU A 198 -15.83 -7.64 -20.49
C LEU A 198 -15.14 -7.88 -21.83
N ARG A 199 -13.81 -7.88 -21.87
CA ARG A 199 -13.02 -8.08 -23.11
C ARG A 199 -13.23 -9.46 -23.71
N PHE A 200 -13.30 -10.49 -22.87
CA PHE A 200 -13.48 -11.87 -23.31
C PHE A 200 -14.96 -12.29 -23.38
N LYS A 201 -15.91 -11.38 -23.11
CA LYS A 201 -17.37 -11.62 -23.08
C LYS A 201 -17.80 -12.72 -22.11
N ASP A 202 -17.05 -12.89 -21.02
CA ASP A 202 -17.29 -13.89 -19.97
C ASP A 202 -17.70 -13.25 -18.64
N THR A 203 -18.60 -12.28 -18.72
CA THR A 203 -19.14 -11.61 -17.52
C THR A 203 -19.99 -12.54 -16.66
N HIS A 204 -20.51 -13.63 -17.22
CA HIS A 204 -21.32 -14.59 -16.48
C HIS A 204 -20.46 -15.40 -15.49
N ALA A 205 -19.30 -15.92 -15.92
CA ALA A 205 -18.37 -16.61 -15.02
C ALA A 205 -17.84 -15.69 -13.92
N PHE A 206 -17.52 -14.44 -14.28
CA PHE A 206 -17.13 -13.42 -13.28
C PHE A 206 -18.21 -13.26 -12.21
N LYS A 207 -19.48 -13.07 -12.60
CA LYS A 207 -20.60 -12.93 -11.65
C LYS A 207 -20.81 -14.18 -10.81
N GLN A 208 -20.73 -15.36 -11.41
CA GLN A 208 -20.86 -16.64 -10.67
C GLN A 208 -19.75 -16.82 -9.63
N LYS A 209 -18.51 -16.48 -9.98
CA LYS A 209 -17.36 -16.54 -9.06
C LYS A 209 -17.63 -15.81 -7.74
N PHE A 210 -18.08 -14.56 -7.82
CA PHE A 210 -18.33 -13.77 -6.62
C PHE A 210 -19.63 -14.15 -5.89
N ARG A 211 -20.71 -14.48 -6.63
CA ARG A 211 -22.01 -14.85 -6.02
C ARG A 211 -21.98 -16.15 -5.24
N ALA A 212 -20.98 -16.97 -5.45
CA ALA A 212 -20.81 -18.25 -4.78
C ALA A 212 -20.08 -18.15 -3.42
N LEU A 213 -19.66 -16.94 -3.00
CA LEU A 213 -18.87 -16.72 -1.79
C LEU A 213 -19.72 -16.64 -0.53
N ASP A 214 -19.12 -17.03 0.60
CA ASP A 214 -19.67 -16.83 1.95
C ASP A 214 -19.11 -15.55 2.60
N LEU A 215 -17.87 -15.17 2.22
CA LEU A 215 -17.22 -13.91 2.62
C LEU A 215 -16.48 -13.31 1.43
N LEU A 216 -16.79 -12.05 1.11
CA LEU A 216 -15.98 -11.23 0.20
C LEU A 216 -15.29 -10.10 0.97
N MET A 217 -14.00 -9.98 0.77
CA MET A 217 -13.19 -8.88 1.31
C MET A 217 -12.58 -8.08 0.16
N VAL A 218 -12.89 -6.77 0.12
CA VAL A 218 -12.37 -5.85 -0.91
C VAL A 218 -11.50 -4.79 -0.24
N ASP A 219 -10.20 -4.84 -0.54
CA ASP A 219 -9.22 -3.92 0.03
C ASP A 219 -9.06 -2.66 -0.83
N ASP A 220 -8.99 -1.52 -0.15
CA ASP A 220 -8.70 -0.20 -0.74
C ASP A 220 -9.72 0.21 -1.83
N VAL A 221 -11.01 0.27 -1.48
CA VAL A 221 -12.11 0.58 -2.42
C VAL A 221 -11.96 1.94 -3.11
N GLN A 222 -11.18 2.88 -2.57
CA GLN A 222 -10.92 4.17 -3.21
C GLN A 222 -10.29 4.04 -4.62
N PHE A 223 -9.68 2.92 -4.96
CA PHE A 223 -9.09 2.70 -6.29
C PHE A 223 -10.12 2.55 -7.42
N ILE A 224 -11.41 2.30 -7.11
CA ILE A 224 -12.47 2.35 -8.13
C ILE A 224 -13.03 3.77 -8.36
N ALA A 225 -12.52 4.79 -7.67
CA ALA A 225 -12.95 6.17 -7.85
C ALA A 225 -12.81 6.62 -9.32
N ASN A 226 -13.80 7.36 -9.82
CA ASN A 226 -13.88 7.81 -11.20
C ASN A 226 -13.85 6.70 -12.28
N LYS A 227 -14.22 5.45 -11.92
CA LYS A 227 -14.32 4.30 -12.82
C LYS A 227 -15.78 3.84 -12.92
N GLU A 228 -16.61 4.59 -13.66
CA GLU A 228 -18.07 4.42 -13.68
C GLU A 228 -18.51 2.97 -13.96
N SER A 229 -18.01 2.34 -15.01
CA SER A 229 -18.39 0.96 -15.35
C SER A 229 -17.97 -0.07 -14.27
N THR A 230 -16.83 0.15 -13.63
CA THR A 230 -16.37 -0.70 -12.53
C THR A 230 -17.22 -0.49 -11.28
N GLN A 231 -17.59 0.75 -10.99
CA GLN A 231 -18.48 1.07 -9.85
C GLN A 231 -19.86 0.48 -10.05
N GLU A 232 -20.40 0.49 -11.28
CA GLU A 232 -21.69 -0.11 -11.60
C GLU A 232 -21.68 -1.62 -11.36
N GLU A 233 -20.66 -2.36 -11.86
CA GLU A 233 -20.57 -3.79 -11.64
C GLU A 233 -20.27 -4.11 -10.17
N PHE A 234 -19.43 -3.31 -9.50
CA PHE A 234 -19.19 -3.44 -8.07
C PHE A 234 -20.51 -3.31 -7.28
N PHE A 235 -21.34 -2.32 -7.59
CA PHE A 235 -22.64 -2.11 -6.95
C PHE A 235 -23.58 -3.32 -7.15
N HIS A 236 -23.67 -3.84 -8.37
CA HIS A 236 -24.49 -5.01 -8.66
C HIS A 236 -23.98 -6.28 -7.96
N THR A 237 -22.67 -6.49 -7.95
CA THR A 237 -22.05 -7.62 -7.26
C THR A 237 -22.27 -7.52 -5.75
N PHE A 238 -22.05 -6.34 -5.18
CA PHE A 238 -22.25 -6.05 -3.77
C PHE A 238 -23.69 -6.34 -3.33
N ASN A 239 -24.70 -5.81 -4.05
CA ASN A 239 -26.10 -6.05 -3.72
C ASN A 239 -26.44 -7.54 -3.79
N ALA A 240 -26.01 -8.24 -4.85
CA ALA A 240 -26.25 -9.68 -4.99
C ALA A 240 -25.65 -10.50 -3.84
N LEU A 241 -24.47 -10.09 -3.31
CA LEU A 241 -23.85 -10.74 -2.17
C LEU A 241 -24.63 -10.48 -0.87
N VAL A 242 -25.01 -9.23 -0.63
CA VAL A 242 -25.80 -8.86 0.55
C VAL A 242 -27.16 -9.57 0.56
N ASP A 243 -27.84 -9.61 -0.60
CA ASP A 243 -29.14 -10.30 -0.76
C ASP A 243 -29.01 -11.82 -0.50
N ASN A 244 -27.86 -12.42 -0.86
CA ASN A 244 -27.53 -13.82 -0.59
C ASN A 244 -26.98 -14.07 0.82
N ARG A 245 -27.02 -13.08 1.72
CA ARG A 245 -26.44 -13.13 3.07
C ARG A 245 -24.96 -13.47 3.12
N CYS A 246 -24.21 -13.16 2.05
CA CYS A 246 -22.76 -13.21 2.07
C CYS A 246 -22.22 -12.05 2.91
N GLN A 247 -21.29 -12.33 3.79
CA GLN A 247 -20.59 -11.28 4.54
C GLN A 247 -19.67 -10.49 3.62
N VAL A 248 -19.72 -9.17 3.70
CA VAL A 248 -18.84 -8.29 2.95
C VAL A 248 -18.00 -7.45 3.92
N VAL A 249 -16.69 -7.38 3.69
CA VAL A 249 -15.75 -6.53 4.42
C VAL A 249 -15.04 -5.65 3.41
N ILE A 250 -15.02 -4.35 3.66
CA ILE A 250 -14.43 -3.37 2.73
C ILE A 250 -13.47 -2.47 3.50
N THR A 251 -12.35 -2.12 2.89
CA THR A 251 -11.46 -1.11 3.46
C THR A 251 -11.34 0.12 2.58
N ALA A 252 -11.01 1.24 3.21
CA ALA A 252 -10.65 2.49 2.54
C ALA A 252 -9.63 3.30 3.35
N ASP A 253 -9.04 4.30 2.72
CA ASP A 253 -8.15 5.26 3.38
C ASP A 253 -8.91 6.35 4.18
N ARG A 254 -10.23 6.48 3.97
CA ARG A 254 -11.12 7.49 4.58
C ARG A 254 -12.54 6.96 4.75
N SER A 255 -13.39 7.74 5.45
CA SER A 255 -14.79 7.38 5.70
C SER A 255 -15.60 7.27 4.40
N PRO A 256 -16.74 6.54 4.37
CA PRO A 256 -17.59 6.46 3.20
C PRO A 256 -18.01 7.84 2.68
N THR A 257 -18.33 8.78 3.57
CA THR A 257 -18.77 10.15 3.23
C THR A 257 -17.67 11.00 2.62
N ASP A 258 -16.40 10.67 2.85
CA ASP A 258 -15.24 11.41 2.36
C ASP A 258 -14.64 10.78 1.07
N LEU A 259 -15.26 9.72 0.54
CA LEU A 259 -14.83 9.07 -0.70
C LEU A 259 -15.22 9.91 -1.92
N GLU A 260 -14.25 10.65 -2.45
CA GLU A 260 -14.43 11.43 -3.67
C GLU A 260 -14.42 10.54 -4.92
N GLY A 261 -15.28 10.83 -5.91
CA GLY A 261 -15.33 10.09 -7.18
C GLY A 261 -16.01 8.72 -7.10
N ILE A 262 -16.65 8.40 -5.97
CA ILE A 262 -17.52 7.23 -5.78
C ILE A 262 -18.99 7.69 -5.86
N GLN A 263 -19.83 6.90 -6.53
CA GLN A 263 -21.25 7.22 -6.70
C GLN A 263 -21.99 7.17 -5.35
N GLU A 264 -22.91 8.12 -5.12
CA GLU A 264 -23.68 8.22 -3.86
C GLU A 264 -24.41 6.95 -3.47
N ARG A 265 -24.92 6.19 -4.45
CA ARG A 265 -25.59 4.91 -4.19
C ARG A 265 -24.64 3.86 -3.56
N ILE A 266 -23.35 3.87 -3.92
CA ILE A 266 -22.35 3.01 -3.32
C ILE A 266 -22.01 3.53 -1.92
N ILE A 267 -21.76 4.83 -1.77
CA ILE A 267 -21.49 5.47 -0.48
C ILE A 267 -22.57 5.13 0.53
N SER A 268 -23.83 5.27 0.15
CA SER A 268 -24.99 4.91 1.00
C SER A 268 -24.95 3.45 1.44
N ARG A 269 -24.60 2.52 0.55
CA ARG A 269 -24.50 1.09 0.88
C ARG A 269 -23.29 0.77 1.76
N LEU A 270 -22.15 1.42 1.54
CA LEU A 270 -20.96 1.28 2.37
C LEU A 270 -21.21 1.74 3.81
N GLY A 271 -22.01 2.79 3.98
CA GLY A 271 -22.39 3.32 5.29
C GLY A 271 -23.53 2.60 5.98
N TRP A 272 -24.22 1.66 5.32
CA TRP A 272 -25.40 0.98 5.87
C TRP A 272 -25.08 0.01 7.02
N GLY A 273 -23.94 -0.68 6.96
CA GLY A 273 -23.52 -1.65 7.95
C GLY A 273 -22.76 -1.00 9.13
N LEU A 274 -21.70 -1.66 9.58
CA LEU A 274 -20.82 -1.11 10.61
C LEU A 274 -19.64 -0.41 9.96
N VAL A 275 -19.50 0.89 10.22
CA VAL A 275 -18.32 1.67 9.86
C VAL A 275 -17.41 1.75 11.08
N ALA A 276 -16.21 1.17 11.00
CA ALA A 276 -15.24 1.16 12.07
C ALA A 276 -13.96 1.90 11.61
N ASP A 277 -13.59 2.92 12.35
CA ASP A 277 -12.41 3.72 12.11
C ASP A 277 -11.18 3.16 12.85
N ILE A 278 -10.02 3.31 12.21
CA ILE A 278 -8.73 3.01 12.80
C ILE A 278 -7.95 4.31 12.88
N HIS A 279 -7.76 4.79 14.09
CA HIS A 279 -7.06 6.04 14.35
C HIS A 279 -5.53 5.88 14.35
N PRO A 280 -4.77 6.97 14.22
CA PRO A 280 -3.33 6.96 14.45
C PRO A 280 -2.99 6.36 15.83
N THR A 281 -1.92 5.56 15.85
CA THR A 281 -1.47 4.86 17.06
C THR A 281 -0.94 5.84 18.12
N ASP A 282 -1.30 5.62 19.39
CA ASP A 282 -0.66 6.27 20.52
C ASP A 282 0.73 5.66 20.80
N TYR A 283 1.47 6.24 21.76
CA TYR A 283 2.82 5.77 22.11
C TYR A 283 2.81 4.35 22.64
N GLU A 284 1.86 4.04 23.51
CA GLU A 284 1.73 2.73 24.17
C GLU A 284 1.47 1.63 23.14
N LEU A 285 0.58 1.87 22.19
CA LEU A 285 0.28 0.92 21.13
C LEU A 285 1.50 0.72 20.19
N ARG A 286 2.21 1.80 19.82
CA ARG A 286 3.44 1.68 19.04
C ARG A 286 4.50 0.87 19.74
N LEU A 287 4.71 1.10 21.03
CA LEU A 287 5.66 0.34 21.84
C LEU A 287 5.27 -1.13 21.92
N GLY A 288 3.99 -1.42 22.17
CA GLY A 288 3.46 -2.80 22.19
C GLY A 288 3.65 -3.53 20.87
N ILE A 289 3.43 -2.85 19.72
CA ILE A 289 3.67 -3.42 18.39
C ILE A 289 5.15 -3.76 18.20
N LEU A 290 6.06 -2.84 18.55
CA LEU A 290 7.50 -3.08 18.46
C LEU A 290 7.96 -4.22 19.34
N GLN A 291 7.45 -4.33 20.57
CA GLN A 291 7.76 -5.44 21.49
C GLN A 291 7.30 -6.77 20.92
N SER A 292 6.04 -6.87 20.48
CA SER A 292 5.50 -8.09 19.87
C SER A 292 6.30 -8.52 18.64
N LYS A 293 6.74 -7.58 17.80
CA LYS A 293 7.56 -7.87 16.61
C LYS A 293 8.99 -8.27 16.98
N ALA A 294 9.58 -7.65 17.98
CA ALA A 294 10.92 -8.00 18.46
C ALA A 294 10.95 -9.41 19.09
N GLU A 295 9.90 -9.80 19.83
CA GLU A 295 9.75 -11.13 20.42
C GLU A 295 9.60 -12.25 19.36
N GLN A 296 8.95 -11.96 18.24
CA GLN A 296 8.83 -12.86 17.10
C GLN A 296 10.16 -13.09 16.36
N ALA A 297 11.13 -12.20 16.54
CA ALA A 297 12.45 -12.28 15.91
C ALA A 297 13.41 -13.05 16.78
N GLU A 298 13.39 -14.40 16.71
CA GLU A 298 14.21 -15.31 17.54
C GLU A 298 15.73 -15.10 17.43
N SER A 299 16.20 -14.38 16.41
CA SER A 299 17.63 -14.32 16.06
C SER A 299 18.38 -13.11 16.64
N VAL A 300 17.69 -12.06 17.13
CA VAL A 300 18.32 -10.79 17.53
C VAL A 300 17.61 -10.18 18.74
N ILE A 301 18.36 -9.91 19.80
CA ILE A 301 17.84 -9.22 20.98
C ILE A 301 17.82 -7.72 20.72
N VAL A 302 16.64 -7.10 20.78
CA VAL A 302 16.46 -5.65 20.65
C VAL A 302 16.36 -5.03 22.03
N PRO A 303 17.29 -4.12 22.44
CA PRO A 303 17.20 -3.45 23.73
C PRO A 303 15.92 -2.60 23.88
N ALA A 304 15.34 -2.58 25.09
CA ALA A 304 14.12 -1.83 25.38
C ALA A 304 14.25 -0.32 25.05
N GLU A 305 15.41 0.27 25.31
CA GLU A 305 15.71 1.68 24.97
C GLU A 305 15.60 1.99 23.48
N VAL A 306 15.94 1.01 22.61
CA VAL A 306 15.81 1.13 21.16
C VAL A 306 14.33 1.09 20.74
N LEU A 307 13.53 0.18 21.34
CA LEU A 307 12.09 0.10 21.07
C LEU A 307 11.38 1.39 21.51
N GLU A 308 11.70 1.90 22.68
CA GLU A 308 11.17 3.19 23.17
C GLU A 308 11.55 4.36 22.24
N PHE A 309 12.80 4.39 21.82
CA PHE A 309 13.30 5.41 20.89
C PHE A 309 12.52 5.39 19.57
N LEU A 310 12.35 4.21 18.97
CA LEU A 310 11.56 4.03 17.74
C LEU A 310 10.10 4.46 17.94
N ALA A 311 9.45 4.03 19.03
CA ALA A 311 8.07 4.39 19.35
C ALA A 311 7.86 5.90 19.52
N ARG A 312 8.85 6.62 20.02
CA ARG A 312 8.81 8.09 20.19
C ARG A 312 9.08 8.84 18.89
N ARG A 313 10.03 8.37 18.09
CA ARG A 313 10.49 9.07 16.88
C ARG A 313 9.67 8.80 15.63
N ILE A 314 9.11 7.60 15.50
CA ILE A 314 8.35 7.20 14.31
C ILE A 314 6.87 7.19 14.67
N THR A 315 6.20 8.30 14.37
CA THR A 315 4.79 8.52 14.72
C THR A 315 3.85 8.48 13.52
N SER A 316 4.39 8.29 12.32
CA SER A 316 3.67 8.39 11.06
C SER A 316 2.63 7.28 10.88
N ASN A 317 3.06 6.02 10.88
CA ASN A 317 2.21 4.85 10.72
C ASN A 317 2.95 3.57 11.14
N VAL A 318 2.19 2.48 11.35
CA VAL A 318 2.74 1.19 11.81
C VAL A 318 3.66 0.56 10.77
N ARG A 319 3.38 0.73 9.47
CA ARG A 319 4.23 0.18 8.40
C ARG A 319 5.64 0.77 8.42
N GLU A 320 5.76 2.08 8.61
CA GLU A 320 7.07 2.73 8.76
C GLU A 320 7.76 2.33 10.07
N LEU A 321 6.99 2.18 11.15
CA LEU A 321 7.49 1.75 12.45
C LEU A 321 8.08 0.33 12.38
N GLU A 322 7.34 -0.63 11.82
CA GLU A 322 7.82 -2.00 11.57
C GLU A 322 9.01 -2.02 10.59
N GLY A 323 8.94 -1.21 9.54
CA GLY A 323 10.04 -1.08 8.57
C GLY A 323 11.35 -0.61 9.21
N ALA A 324 11.27 0.33 10.14
CA ALA A 324 12.44 0.80 10.89
C ALA A 324 13.04 -0.28 11.80
N LEU A 325 12.18 -0.99 12.56
CA LEU A 325 12.63 -2.12 13.39
C LEU A 325 13.30 -3.20 12.54
N ASN A 326 12.66 -3.60 11.44
CA ASN A 326 13.21 -4.60 10.51
C ASN A 326 14.56 -4.17 9.93
N ARG A 327 14.72 -2.88 9.60
CA ARG A 327 15.98 -2.34 9.08
C ARG A 327 17.11 -2.42 10.12
N VAL A 328 16.82 -2.11 11.38
CA VAL A 328 17.78 -2.22 12.49
C VAL A 328 18.18 -3.68 12.75
N MET A 329 17.20 -4.58 12.83
CA MET A 329 17.45 -6.02 13.02
C MET A 329 18.23 -6.63 11.86
N ALA A 330 17.85 -6.31 10.63
CA ALA A 330 18.56 -6.78 9.43
C ALA A 330 20.01 -6.31 9.41
N TYR A 331 20.28 -5.04 9.74
CA TYR A 331 21.63 -4.52 9.82
C TYR A 331 22.46 -5.28 10.87
N ALA A 332 21.92 -5.47 12.07
CA ALA A 332 22.58 -6.21 13.16
C ALA A 332 22.92 -7.64 12.75
N THR A 333 21.99 -8.34 12.10
CA THR A 333 22.18 -9.71 11.62
C THR A 333 23.22 -9.80 10.51
N LEU A 334 23.17 -8.91 9.53
CA LEU A 334 24.08 -8.93 8.37
C LEU A 334 25.50 -8.51 8.72
N VAL A 335 25.66 -7.56 9.65
CA VAL A 335 26.98 -7.04 10.08
C VAL A 335 27.55 -7.84 11.24
N GLY A 336 26.72 -8.67 11.92
CA GLY A 336 27.13 -9.49 13.08
C GLY A 336 27.44 -8.63 14.31
N ARG A 337 26.77 -7.50 14.51
CA ARG A 337 26.96 -6.59 15.64
C ARG A 337 25.70 -6.50 16.51
N PRO A 338 25.84 -6.34 17.83
CA PRO A 338 24.70 -6.13 18.71
C PRO A 338 23.99 -4.80 18.37
N ILE A 339 22.67 -4.76 18.59
CA ILE A 339 21.88 -3.55 18.45
C ILE A 339 22.23 -2.58 19.57
N THR A 340 22.64 -1.36 19.21
CA THR A 340 22.93 -0.25 20.13
C THR A 340 22.18 1.01 19.69
N MET A 341 22.03 1.96 20.59
CA MET A 341 21.40 3.26 20.26
C MET A 341 22.13 4.02 19.17
N ASP A 342 23.48 4.02 19.19
CA ASP A 342 24.29 4.73 18.19
C ASP A 342 24.10 4.10 16.82
N MET A 343 24.21 2.74 16.72
CA MET A 343 23.96 2.02 15.49
C MET A 343 22.53 2.27 14.98
N THR A 344 21.53 2.28 15.88
CA THR A 344 20.14 2.54 15.50
C THR A 344 19.97 3.94 14.90
N ARG A 345 20.58 4.96 15.50
CA ARG A 345 20.56 6.34 14.96
C ARG A 345 21.23 6.44 13.59
N ASP A 346 22.37 5.79 13.42
CA ASP A 346 23.10 5.80 12.15
C ASP A 346 22.29 5.13 11.03
N VAL A 347 21.75 3.93 11.31
CA VAL A 347 20.97 3.15 10.33
C VAL A 347 19.66 3.84 9.93
N LEU A 348 19.06 4.61 10.84
CA LEU A 348 17.77 5.26 10.62
C LEU A 348 17.87 6.78 10.43
N GLN A 349 19.08 7.32 10.23
CA GLN A 349 19.29 8.76 10.16
C GLN A 349 18.37 9.46 9.15
N ASP A 350 18.18 8.88 7.96
CA ASP A 350 17.30 9.44 6.92
C ASP A 350 15.83 9.44 7.34
N LEU A 351 15.39 8.33 7.95
CA LEU A 351 14.02 8.15 8.38
C LEU A 351 13.67 9.06 9.57
N ILE A 352 14.60 9.23 10.51
CA ILE A 352 14.46 10.14 11.64
C ILE A 352 14.39 11.57 11.13
N ARG A 353 15.28 11.99 10.24
CA ARG A 353 15.24 13.34 9.63
C ARG A 353 13.92 13.59 8.90
N ALA A 354 13.39 12.60 8.17
CA ALA A 354 12.11 12.73 7.48
C ALA A 354 10.92 12.85 8.46
N ASN A 355 10.99 12.21 9.62
CA ASN A 355 9.99 12.33 10.68
C ASN A 355 10.16 13.59 11.55
N ASP A 356 11.38 14.00 11.85
CA ASP A 356 11.66 15.25 12.58
C ASP A 356 11.24 16.50 11.75
N ARG A 357 11.17 16.39 10.44
CA ARG A 357 10.68 17.43 9.51
C ARG A 357 9.16 17.46 9.33
N LYS A 358 8.41 16.56 9.93
CA LYS A 358 6.94 16.63 9.89
C LYS A 358 6.45 17.72 10.86
N LEU A 359 6.38 18.91 10.31
CA LEU A 359 5.75 20.06 10.97
C LEU A 359 4.35 19.67 11.47
N THR A 360 4.07 20.02 12.73
CA THR A 360 2.74 19.87 13.31
C THR A 360 1.90 21.12 13.05
N ILE A 361 0.57 20.96 12.97
CA ILE A 361 -0.34 22.11 12.84
C ILE A 361 -0.12 23.10 14.00
N ASP A 362 0.15 22.61 15.21
CA ASP A 362 0.36 23.43 16.41
C ASP A 362 1.65 24.27 16.32
N GLU A 363 2.71 23.74 15.71
CA GLU A 363 3.95 24.47 15.41
C GLU A 363 3.73 25.56 14.37
N ILE A 364 3.00 25.24 13.30
CA ILE A 364 2.62 26.22 12.27
C ILE A 364 1.78 27.34 12.89
N GLN A 365 0.80 27.00 13.73
CA GLN A 365 -0.03 27.99 14.42
C GLN A 365 0.81 28.92 15.29
N ARG A 366 1.76 28.40 16.07
CA ARG A 366 2.66 29.21 16.91
C ARG A 366 3.55 30.10 16.05
N ALA A 367 4.23 29.56 15.05
CA ALA A 367 5.12 30.31 14.19
C ALA A 367 4.39 31.47 13.47
N VAL A 368 3.17 31.20 12.96
CA VAL A 368 2.35 32.25 12.31
C VAL A 368 1.83 33.25 13.34
N ALA A 369 1.42 32.81 14.53
CA ALA A 369 0.97 33.71 15.58
C ALA A 369 2.10 34.66 16.03
N ASP A 370 3.30 34.11 16.26
CA ASP A 370 4.48 34.89 16.63
C ASP A 370 4.90 35.87 15.54
N TYR A 371 4.89 35.43 14.27
CA TYR A 371 5.23 36.29 13.14
C TYR A 371 4.30 37.50 12.97
N PHE A 372 2.99 37.30 13.18
CA PHE A 372 1.99 38.38 13.10
C PHE A 372 1.69 39.05 14.44
N ASN A 373 2.49 38.79 15.49
CA ASN A 373 2.29 39.32 16.86
C ASN A 373 0.87 39.08 17.40
N LEU A 374 0.34 37.88 17.25
CA LEU A 374 -0.98 37.45 17.72
C LEU A 374 -0.85 36.46 18.87
N ARG A 375 -1.81 36.47 19.78
CA ARG A 375 -1.94 35.40 20.75
C ARG A 375 -2.57 34.17 20.07
N LEU A 376 -2.05 32.99 20.34
CA LEU A 376 -2.59 31.74 19.77
C LEU A 376 -4.11 31.58 20.03
N ALA A 377 -4.57 31.96 21.23
CA ALA A 377 -6.00 31.96 21.56
C ALA A 377 -6.85 32.89 20.67
N GLU A 378 -6.30 34.02 20.21
CA GLU A 378 -6.99 34.92 19.29
C GLU A 378 -7.06 34.33 17.88
N MET A 379 -6.01 33.67 17.42
CA MET A 379 -6.00 32.96 16.15
C MET A 379 -7.05 31.85 16.12
N LEU A 380 -7.26 31.14 17.20
CA LEU A 380 -8.26 30.07 17.33
C LEU A 380 -9.69 30.58 17.58
N SER A 381 -9.85 31.87 17.99
CA SER A 381 -11.14 32.47 18.31
C SER A 381 -12.07 32.60 17.09
N GLU A 382 -13.35 32.85 17.33
CA GLU A 382 -14.35 33.11 16.27
C GLU A 382 -14.25 34.51 15.65
N ARG A 383 -13.39 35.39 16.16
CA ARG A 383 -13.24 36.76 15.70
C ARG A 383 -12.90 36.82 14.21
N ARG A 384 -13.59 37.76 13.49
CA ARG A 384 -13.48 37.91 12.03
C ARG A 384 -12.70 39.17 11.62
N ALA A 385 -12.12 39.92 12.58
CA ALA A 385 -11.32 41.09 12.28
C ALA A 385 -10.15 40.73 11.35
N ARG A 386 -9.88 41.60 10.35
CA ARG A 386 -8.92 41.29 9.26
C ARG A 386 -7.51 40.96 9.79
N ASN A 387 -7.07 41.65 10.84
CA ASN A 387 -5.79 41.40 11.51
C ASN A 387 -5.67 40.03 12.21
N ILE A 388 -6.80 39.35 12.46
CA ILE A 388 -6.84 37.99 13.04
C ILE A 388 -7.19 36.96 11.97
N ALA A 389 -8.13 37.32 11.09
CA ALA A 389 -8.62 36.41 10.06
C ALA A 389 -7.56 36.09 9.00
N ARG A 390 -6.74 37.07 8.61
CA ARG A 390 -5.70 36.89 7.60
C ARG A 390 -4.59 35.97 8.08
N PRO A 391 -3.94 36.18 9.24
CA PRO A 391 -2.97 35.24 9.80
C PRO A 391 -3.52 33.83 9.98
N ARG A 392 -4.76 33.70 10.42
CA ARG A 392 -5.44 32.39 10.51
C ARG A 392 -5.56 31.70 9.15
N GLN A 393 -5.94 32.42 8.09
CA GLN A 393 -5.99 31.90 6.75
C GLN A 393 -4.62 31.46 6.24
N VAL A 394 -3.56 32.23 6.54
CA VAL A 394 -2.17 31.88 6.23
C VAL A 394 -1.78 30.61 6.97
N ALA A 395 -2.09 30.49 8.27
CA ALA A 395 -1.78 29.28 9.04
C ALA A 395 -2.52 28.04 8.53
N MET A 396 -3.80 28.17 8.12
CA MET A 396 -4.55 27.07 7.49
C MET A 396 -3.93 26.67 6.15
N TYR A 397 -3.54 27.65 5.33
CA TYR A 397 -2.86 27.44 4.06
C TYR A 397 -1.54 26.69 4.25
N LEU A 398 -0.66 27.18 5.13
CA LEU A 398 0.62 26.52 5.45
C LEU A 398 0.42 25.12 6.04
N SER A 399 -0.59 24.93 6.90
CA SER A 399 -0.95 23.62 7.42
C SER A 399 -1.32 22.61 6.30
N LYS A 400 -2.04 23.09 5.27
CA LYS A 400 -2.37 22.25 4.12
C LYS A 400 -1.17 21.97 3.22
N GLN A 401 -0.26 22.94 3.04
CA GLN A 401 0.91 22.80 2.17
C GLN A 401 2.04 21.98 2.83
N LEU A 402 2.31 22.21 4.12
CA LEU A 402 3.47 21.66 4.82
C LEU A 402 3.16 20.40 5.65
N THR A 403 1.88 19.99 5.71
CA THR A 403 1.49 18.77 6.42
C THR A 403 0.63 17.86 5.54
N SER A 404 0.64 16.57 5.81
CA SER A 404 -0.23 15.58 5.15
C SER A 404 -1.64 15.50 5.75
N ARG A 405 -2.05 16.50 6.57
CA ARG A 405 -3.32 16.48 7.28
C ARG A 405 -4.51 16.81 6.38
N SER A 406 -5.66 16.17 6.64
CA SER A 406 -6.90 16.42 5.91
C SER A 406 -7.51 17.77 6.29
N LEU A 407 -8.32 18.36 5.39
CA LEU A 407 -9.01 19.63 5.67
C LEU A 407 -9.88 19.57 6.94
N PRO A 408 -10.65 18.51 7.21
CA PRO A 408 -11.39 18.37 8.46
C PRO A 408 -10.49 18.36 9.71
N GLU A 409 -9.33 17.72 9.64
CA GLU A 409 -8.37 17.66 10.75
C GLU A 409 -7.75 19.04 11.02
N ILE A 410 -7.37 19.76 9.95
CA ILE A 410 -6.93 21.15 10.07
C ILE A 410 -8.04 22.00 10.70
N GLY A 411 -9.28 21.91 10.20
CA GLY A 411 -10.40 22.68 10.74
C GLY A 411 -10.63 22.46 12.23
N ARG A 412 -10.59 21.21 12.70
CA ARG A 412 -10.68 20.86 14.14
C ARG A 412 -9.60 21.55 14.99
N ARG A 413 -8.36 21.61 14.51
CA ARG A 413 -7.24 22.28 15.19
C ARG A 413 -7.35 23.81 15.20
N PHE A 414 -8.13 24.40 14.29
CA PHE A 414 -8.38 25.85 14.24
C PHE A 414 -9.70 26.26 14.91
N GLY A 415 -10.03 25.65 16.05
CA GLY A 415 -11.22 26.00 16.83
C GLY A 415 -12.50 25.32 16.34
N GLY A 416 -12.42 24.08 15.85
CA GLY A 416 -13.58 23.29 15.42
C GLY A 416 -14.23 23.79 14.13
N ARG A 417 -13.46 24.40 13.22
CA ARG A 417 -13.97 24.95 11.95
C ARG A 417 -14.23 23.83 10.96
N ASP A 418 -15.28 24.06 10.17
CA ASP A 418 -15.62 23.15 9.07
C ASP A 418 -14.53 23.10 8.00
N HIS A 419 -14.40 21.97 7.31
CA HIS A 419 -13.47 21.76 6.20
C HIS A 419 -13.67 22.77 5.07
N THR A 420 -14.92 23.21 4.81
CA THR A 420 -15.25 24.25 3.84
C THR A 420 -14.58 25.59 4.17
N THR A 421 -14.50 25.92 5.46
CA THR A 421 -13.78 27.13 5.94
C THR A 421 -12.30 27.05 5.63
N VAL A 422 -11.69 25.88 5.83
CA VAL A 422 -10.27 25.65 5.52
C VAL A 422 -10.03 25.72 4.00
N MET A 423 -10.88 25.08 3.22
CA MET A 423 -10.82 25.12 1.76
C MET A 423 -10.92 26.55 1.21
N HIS A 424 -11.88 27.34 1.73
CA HIS A 424 -11.99 28.76 1.38
C HIS A 424 -10.75 29.57 1.78
N ALA A 425 -10.16 29.28 2.96
CA ALA A 425 -8.94 29.95 3.40
C ALA A 425 -7.77 29.65 2.45
N VAL A 426 -7.60 28.39 2.06
CA VAL A 426 -6.55 27.95 1.14
C VAL A 426 -6.70 28.66 -0.21
N ARG A 427 -7.85 28.56 -0.86
CA ARG A 427 -8.11 29.22 -2.16
C ARG A 427 -7.89 30.73 -2.09
N LYS A 428 -8.39 31.37 -1.04
CA LYS A 428 -8.26 32.82 -0.88
C LYS A 428 -6.81 33.25 -0.71
N ILE A 429 -5.97 32.48 -0.04
CA ILE A 429 -4.54 32.78 0.08
C ILE A 429 -3.82 32.53 -1.24
N GLU A 430 -4.16 31.47 -1.97
CA GLU A 430 -3.62 31.20 -3.31
C GLU A 430 -3.90 32.34 -4.29
N ASP A 431 -5.13 32.88 -4.30
CA ASP A 431 -5.49 34.02 -5.14
C ASP A 431 -4.73 35.29 -4.73
N LEU A 432 -4.67 35.56 -3.43
CA LEU A 432 -4.02 36.77 -2.91
C LEU A 432 -2.50 36.78 -3.09
N ARG A 433 -1.85 35.64 -3.12
CA ARG A 433 -0.41 35.53 -3.41
C ARG A 433 -0.04 36.02 -4.81
N ARG A 434 -0.99 35.99 -5.76
CA ARG A 434 -0.78 36.50 -7.13
C ARG A 434 -0.83 38.03 -7.21
N ASP A 435 -1.61 38.63 -6.30
CA ASP A 435 -1.93 40.06 -6.37
C ASP A 435 -1.18 40.88 -5.28
N ASP A 436 -0.72 40.27 -4.20
CA ASP A 436 -0.12 40.87 -3.01
C ASP A 436 1.30 40.31 -2.78
N SER A 437 2.31 41.01 -3.31
CA SER A 437 3.72 40.61 -3.21
C SER A 437 4.22 40.58 -1.74
N GLN A 438 3.68 41.47 -0.89
CA GLN A 438 4.04 41.51 0.53
C GLN A 438 3.55 40.22 1.22
N LEU A 439 2.35 39.76 0.93
CA LEU A 439 1.82 38.53 1.49
C LEU A 439 2.58 37.31 0.96
N ASP A 440 3.00 37.31 -0.29
CA ASP A 440 3.82 36.21 -0.85
C ASP A 440 5.19 36.13 -0.20
N ASP A 441 5.83 37.27 0.07
CA ASP A 441 7.10 37.35 0.82
C ASP A 441 6.94 36.87 2.25
N ASP A 442 5.85 37.25 2.95
CA ASP A 442 5.56 36.81 4.31
C ASP A 442 5.38 35.28 4.38
N ILE A 443 4.61 34.71 3.43
CA ILE A 443 4.41 33.26 3.34
C ILE A 443 5.71 32.54 3.03
N SER A 444 6.53 33.07 2.13
CA SER A 444 7.82 32.51 1.76
C SER A 444 8.82 32.51 2.91
N ARG A 445 8.80 33.57 3.74
CA ARG A 445 9.60 33.65 4.96
C ARG A 445 9.14 32.66 6.03
N LEU A 446 7.81 32.58 6.25
CA LEU A 446 7.23 31.61 7.18
C LEU A 446 7.51 30.17 6.76
N THR A 447 7.42 29.86 5.46
CA THR A 447 7.76 28.52 4.94
C THR A 447 9.22 28.20 5.24
N ARG A 448 10.17 29.07 4.95
CA ARG A 448 11.59 28.86 5.26
C ARG A 448 11.86 28.70 6.76
N LEU A 449 11.17 29.48 7.60
CA LEU A 449 11.31 29.38 9.06
C LEU A 449 10.77 28.07 9.62
N LEU A 450 9.76 27.51 8.97
CA LEU A 450 9.12 26.24 9.36
C LEU A 450 9.85 25.00 8.80
N GLU A 451 10.51 25.13 7.67
CA GLU A 451 11.27 24.04 7.03
C GLU A 451 12.72 23.90 7.53
N GLY A 452 13.21 24.89 8.31
CA GLY A 452 14.55 24.93 8.90
C GLY A 452 15.55 25.51 7.95
#